data_f26239578515eef4e263899f131b3dc1
#
_entry.id   f26239578515eef4e263899f131b3dc1
#
_cell.length_a   1.000
_cell.length_b   1.000
_cell.length_c   1.000
_cell.angle_alpha   90.00
_cell.angle_beta   90.00
_cell.angle_gamma   90.00
#
_symmetry.space_group_name_H-M   'P 1'
#
loop_
_entity.id
_entity.type
_entity.pdbx_description
1 polymer ?
#
loop_
_entity_poly.entity_id
_entity_poly.type
_entity_poly.pdbx_seq_one_letter_code
_entity_poly.pdbx_strand_id
1 'polypeptide(L)'
;TAYEISTRDWSSDVCSSDLSHFCNSMEAINENQLKHLISLGISHHVDQTQLLAYGHDETEDFVFPPELVLIPKTPEEISKVLAYCHSEGIPVTPAGARTGLSGGALPIHGGVMISMEKFNQILHIDTDNLQVTTEPGVITEVLQQAVKAHGLFYPPDPASKGSCFIGGNVAENSGGPKAVKYGVTKDYVLNLEVVLPTGEIIWTGANVLKNATGYNLTQLLVGSEGTLGIITKIVLRLLPHPTHDVLFLVPFFDAATACAAVPAIFKAGIIPSGMEFMERDALLWAKAFTGDETVPVADTHQAHLLIELDGFDQDQLMREAEQLFAVLETFETDEILFADTAAQKSALWNLRRKVGEAVKTQSTYKEEDTVVPRFQLPNLLNHVKAVGKRYGFKSVCYGHAGDGNLHVNIIRGELSDAEWEHELPKAITEIFEEVIRLGGTISGEHGIGYVQRPYMPLAFPEVTLNLMREIKGVFDPKGILNPGKVF
;
A
#
# COMPACT_ATOMS: atom_id res chain seq x y z
N THR A 1 22.68 -14.82 -27.46
CA THR A 1 23.45 -13.64 -27.84
C THR A 1 23.30 -12.63 -26.72
N ALA A 2 24.40 -12.46 -25.96
CA ALA A 2 24.49 -11.49 -24.88
C ALA A 2 24.43 -10.07 -25.42
N TYR A 3 23.57 -9.23 -24.87
CA TYR A 3 23.62 -7.79 -25.06
C TYR A 3 24.59 -7.23 -24.01
N GLU A 4 25.70 -6.68 -24.49
CA GLU A 4 26.60 -5.85 -23.69
C GLU A 4 25.89 -4.54 -23.36
N ILE A 5 25.63 -4.31 -22.07
CA ILE A 5 25.20 -3.01 -21.55
C ILE A 5 26.47 -2.22 -21.27
N SER A 6 26.75 -1.20 -22.10
CA SER A 6 27.85 -0.28 -21.88
C SER A 6 27.57 0.58 -20.65
N THR A 7 28.48 0.54 -19.68
CA THR A 7 28.54 1.47 -18.56
C THR A 7 28.73 2.89 -19.07
N ARG A 8 27.68 3.71 -19.04
CA ARG A 8 27.77 5.15 -19.20
C ARG A 8 27.88 5.80 -17.81
N ASP A 9 28.90 6.62 -17.67
CA ASP A 9 29.14 7.46 -16.51
C ASP A 9 27.90 8.29 -16.12
N TRP A 10 27.41 8.07 -14.92
CA TRP A 10 26.35 8.86 -14.30
C TRP A 10 27.00 10.00 -13.50
N SER A 11 27.52 11.00 -14.19
CA SER A 11 27.90 12.26 -13.58
C SER A 11 27.02 13.39 -14.12
N SER A 12 26.23 13.99 -13.21
CA SER A 12 25.75 15.39 -13.21
C SER A 12 24.90 15.97 -14.35
N ASP A 13 24.47 15.24 -15.38
CA ASP A 13 23.78 15.84 -16.55
C ASP A 13 22.34 15.39 -16.79
N VAL A 14 21.63 14.84 -15.81
CA VAL A 14 20.19 14.49 -15.93
C VAL A 14 19.26 15.68 -15.61
N CYS A 15 19.80 16.87 -15.54
CA CYS A 15 19.04 18.11 -15.34
C CYS A 15 19.20 19.07 -16.54
N SER A 16 18.88 18.66 -17.76
CA SER A 16 18.61 19.66 -18.82
C SER A 16 18.22 18.96 -20.13
N SER A 17 17.05 19.15 -20.56
CA SER A 17 16.53 19.43 -21.90
C SER A 17 15.15 18.85 -22.24
N ASP A 18 14.67 17.75 -21.61
CA ASP A 18 13.37 17.18 -21.99
C ASP A 18 12.25 17.27 -20.91
N LEU A 19 12.56 17.72 -19.70
CA LEU A 19 11.58 18.05 -18.64
C LEU A 19 11.00 19.46 -18.78
N SER A 20 11.45 20.27 -19.72
CA SER A 20 11.03 21.67 -19.89
C SER A 20 9.60 21.86 -20.43
N HIS A 21 8.90 20.80 -20.83
CA HIS A 21 7.54 20.91 -21.35
C HIS A 21 6.44 20.63 -20.33
N PHE A 22 6.77 20.10 -19.13
CA PHE A 22 5.80 19.88 -18.04
C PHE A 22 6.17 20.56 -16.71
N CYS A 23 7.35 21.16 -16.61
CA CYS A 23 7.75 21.95 -15.46
C CYS A 23 7.43 23.45 -15.69
N ASN A 24 6.17 23.76 -16.01
CA ASN A 24 5.66 25.08 -15.67
C ASN A 24 5.59 25.07 -14.13
N SER A 25 6.33 25.98 -13.48
CA SER A 25 6.13 26.29 -12.07
C SER A 25 4.65 26.60 -11.91
N MET A 26 3.86 25.66 -11.33
CA MET A 26 2.47 25.90 -11.05
C MET A 26 2.42 27.11 -10.13
N GLU A 27 1.71 28.16 -10.54
CA GLU A 27 1.64 29.38 -9.77
C GLU A 27 0.75 29.18 -8.55
N ALA A 28 1.12 29.82 -7.44
CA ALA A 28 0.31 29.85 -6.23
C ALA A 28 -1.10 30.39 -6.52
N ILE A 29 -2.10 29.92 -5.78
CA ILE A 29 -3.49 30.37 -5.91
C ILE A 29 -3.54 31.88 -5.64
N ASN A 30 -3.95 32.65 -6.62
CA ASN A 30 -4.11 34.10 -6.43
C ASN A 30 -5.41 34.43 -5.65
N GLU A 31 -5.49 35.67 -5.15
CA GLU A 31 -6.59 36.09 -4.30
C GLU A 31 -7.99 35.98 -4.96
N ASN A 32 -8.08 36.17 -6.27
CA ASN A 32 -9.36 36.06 -7.00
C ASN A 32 -9.76 34.57 -7.15
N GLN A 33 -8.82 33.72 -7.45
CA GLN A 33 -9.03 32.25 -7.53
C GLN A 33 -9.45 31.69 -6.17
N LEU A 34 -8.79 32.11 -5.09
CA LEU A 34 -9.14 31.70 -3.73
C LEU A 34 -10.55 32.16 -3.35
N LYS A 35 -10.90 33.43 -3.63
CA LYS A 35 -12.25 33.97 -3.41
C LYS A 35 -13.32 33.21 -4.19
N HIS A 36 -13.02 32.82 -5.44
CA HIS A 36 -13.95 32.05 -6.26
C HIS A 36 -14.19 30.68 -5.65
N LEU A 37 -13.13 29.93 -5.31
CA LEU A 37 -13.22 28.60 -4.72
C LEU A 37 -14.01 28.61 -3.39
N ILE A 38 -13.77 29.61 -2.53
CA ILE A 38 -14.53 29.81 -1.29
C ILE A 38 -16.00 30.13 -1.57
N SER A 39 -16.29 30.89 -2.63
CA SER A 39 -17.66 31.26 -3.01
C SER A 39 -18.52 30.08 -3.46
N LEU A 40 -17.93 28.92 -3.76
CA LEU A 40 -18.67 27.68 -4.04
C LEU A 40 -19.44 27.14 -2.82
N GLY A 41 -19.18 27.68 -1.62
CA GLY A 41 -19.92 27.33 -0.41
C GLY A 41 -19.56 25.97 0.19
N ILE A 42 -18.47 25.35 -0.27
CA ILE A 42 -17.96 24.08 0.24
C ILE A 42 -17.22 24.33 1.57
N SER A 43 -17.36 23.43 2.53
CA SER A 43 -16.60 23.49 3.79
C SER A 43 -15.10 23.52 3.49
N HIS A 44 -14.34 24.42 4.13
CA HIS A 44 -12.95 24.63 3.77
C HIS A 44 -12.07 25.07 4.96
N HIS A 45 -10.76 24.95 4.78
CA HIS A 45 -9.73 25.47 5.67
C HIS A 45 -8.74 26.33 4.90
N VAL A 46 -8.40 27.48 5.51
CA VAL A 46 -7.38 28.45 5.05
C VAL A 46 -6.45 28.86 6.19
N ASP A 47 -6.72 28.41 7.42
CA ASP A 47 -5.88 28.67 8.58
C ASP A 47 -4.60 27.86 8.50
N GLN A 48 -3.46 28.51 8.75
CA GLN A 48 -2.13 27.89 8.62
C GLN A 48 -1.97 26.61 9.44
N THR A 49 -2.51 26.56 10.66
CA THR A 49 -2.41 25.39 11.52
C THR A 49 -3.16 24.20 10.92
N GLN A 50 -4.33 24.45 10.35
CA GLN A 50 -5.12 23.42 9.68
C GLN A 50 -4.48 22.97 8.37
N LEU A 51 -3.96 23.92 7.56
CA LEU A 51 -3.26 23.60 6.33
C LEU A 51 -2.04 22.71 6.59
N LEU A 52 -1.26 22.99 7.64
CA LEU A 52 -0.15 22.14 8.07
C LEU A 52 -0.61 20.75 8.45
N ALA A 53 -1.75 20.60 9.16
CA ALA A 53 -2.29 19.31 9.54
C ALA A 53 -2.72 18.45 8.33
N TYR A 54 -3.03 19.05 7.19
CA TYR A 54 -3.33 18.37 5.94
C TYR A 54 -2.11 18.17 5.04
N GLY A 55 -0.97 18.80 5.35
CA GLY A 55 0.23 18.82 4.53
C GLY A 55 1.17 17.62 4.73
N HIS A 56 0.78 16.60 5.50
CA HIS A 56 1.59 15.42 5.78
C HIS A 56 0.77 14.11 5.64
N ASP A 57 1.47 13.01 5.47
CA ASP A 57 0.96 11.64 5.55
C ASP A 57 1.88 10.80 6.47
N GLU A 58 1.85 9.47 6.39
CA GLU A 58 2.67 8.59 7.22
C GLU A 58 4.13 8.41 6.73
N THR A 59 4.56 9.14 5.69
CA THR A 59 5.99 9.16 5.29
C THR A 59 6.89 9.79 6.35
N GLU A 60 6.34 10.64 7.23
CA GLU A 60 6.98 11.35 8.35
C GLU A 60 8.09 12.35 7.93
N ASP A 61 8.74 12.17 6.79
CA ASP A 61 9.87 12.99 6.32
C ASP A 61 9.44 14.29 5.62
N PHE A 62 8.18 14.38 5.16
CA PHE A 62 7.74 15.43 4.27
C PHE A 62 6.54 16.20 4.80
N VAL A 63 6.60 17.52 4.69
CA VAL A 63 5.48 18.41 4.99
C VAL A 63 5.29 19.40 3.84
N PHE A 64 4.18 19.29 3.13
CA PHE A 64 3.79 20.18 2.04
C PHE A 64 2.38 20.73 2.30
N PRO A 65 2.24 21.90 2.93
CA PRO A 65 0.90 22.47 3.18
C PRO A 65 0.23 22.88 1.86
N PRO A 66 -1.06 22.52 1.64
CA PRO A 66 -1.85 23.08 0.55
C PRO A 66 -2.15 24.56 0.82
N GLU A 67 -2.63 25.27 -0.18
CA GLU A 67 -3.07 26.67 -0.03
C GLU A 67 -4.54 26.76 0.37
N LEU A 68 -5.32 25.72 0.06
CA LEU A 68 -6.72 25.59 0.39
C LEU A 68 -7.07 24.12 0.59
N VAL A 69 -7.78 23.78 1.66
CA VAL A 69 -8.43 22.47 1.82
C VAL A 69 -9.92 22.65 1.59
N LEU A 70 -10.50 21.86 0.69
CA LEU A 70 -11.93 21.73 0.47
C LEU A 70 -12.43 20.39 0.96
N ILE A 71 -13.58 20.38 1.62
CA ILE A 71 -14.21 19.19 2.21
C ILE A 71 -15.61 19.03 1.60
N PRO A 72 -15.70 18.56 0.35
CA PRO A 72 -16.97 18.37 -0.36
C PRO A 72 -17.79 17.22 0.24
N LYS A 73 -19.11 17.24 -0.06
CA LYS A 73 -20.07 16.22 0.37
C LYS A 73 -20.77 15.54 -0.79
N THR A 74 -20.63 16.06 -1.99
CA THR A 74 -21.28 15.49 -3.19
C THR A 74 -20.33 15.47 -4.38
N PRO A 75 -20.53 14.55 -5.34
CA PRO A 75 -19.76 14.53 -6.58
C PRO A 75 -19.85 15.82 -7.38
N GLU A 76 -20.99 16.52 -7.33
CA GLU A 76 -21.23 17.79 -8.03
C GLU A 76 -20.39 18.93 -7.45
N GLU A 77 -20.12 18.92 -6.14
CA GLU A 77 -19.20 19.87 -5.51
C GLU A 77 -17.77 19.66 -6.02
N ILE A 78 -17.31 18.40 -6.08
CA ILE A 78 -15.99 18.05 -6.64
C ILE A 78 -15.91 18.43 -8.13
N SER A 79 -16.97 18.15 -8.90
CA SER A 79 -17.08 18.50 -10.32
C SER A 79 -16.86 19.99 -10.56
N LYS A 80 -17.52 20.86 -9.79
CA LYS A 80 -17.37 22.32 -9.89
C LYS A 80 -15.94 22.78 -9.55
N VAL A 81 -15.35 22.19 -8.51
CA VAL A 81 -13.97 22.52 -8.11
C VAL A 81 -12.99 22.11 -9.22
N LEU A 82 -13.08 20.87 -9.71
CA LEU A 82 -12.18 20.35 -10.74
C LEU A 82 -12.32 21.13 -12.05
N ALA A 83 -13.56 21.40 -12.51
CA ALA A 83 -13.80 22.20 -13.71
C ALA A 83 -13.15 23.59 -13.63
N TYR A 84 -13.26 24.25 -12.48
CA TYR A 84 -12.63 25.54 -12.25
C TYR A 84 -11.10 25.41 -12.19
N CYS A 85 -10.57 24.50 -11.38
CA CYS A 85 -9.12 24.26 -11.27
C CYS A 85 -8.52 23.88 -12.63
N HIS A 86 -9.25 23.07 -13.42
CA HIS A 86 -8.83 22.74 -14.77
C HIS A 86 -8.79 23.99 -15.68
N SER A 87 -9.80 24.88 -15.63
CA SER A 87 -9.78 26.11 -16.44
C SER A 87 -8.58 27.00 -16.12
N GLU A 88 -8.27 27.14 -14.83
CA GLU A 88 -7.25 28.03 -14.29
C GLU A 88 -5.84 27.41 -14.19
N GLY A 89 -5.69 26.08 -14.37
CA GLY A 89 -4.42 25.39 -14.20
C GLY A 89 -3.97 25.26 -12.74
N ILE A 90 -4.92 25.21 -11.79
CA ILE A 90 -4.63 25.09 -10.35
C ILE A 90 -4.39 23.63 -10.00
N PRO A 91 -3.27 23.30 -9.30
CA PRO A 91 -3.02 21.93 -8.84
C PRO A 91 -4.07 21.46 -7.83
N VAL A 92 -4.49 20.20 -7.95
CA VAL A 92 -5.45 19.56 -7.05
C VAL A 92 -4.88 18.24 -6.54
N THR A 93 -4.84 18.06 -5.22
CA THR A 93 -4.44 16.81 -4.59
C THR A 93 -5.63 16.19 -3.87
N PRO A 94 -6.16 15.02 -4.30
CA PRO A 94 -7.17 14.30 -3.54
C PRO A 94 -6.54 13.63 -2.31
N ALA A 95 -7.23 13.66 -1.18
CA ALA A 95 -6.75 13.05 0.05
C ALA A 95 -7.83 12.19 0.71
N GLY A 96 -7.48 10.93 1.02
CA GLY A 96 -8.24 10.07 1.91
C GLY A 96 -7.87 10.33 3.38
N ALA A 97 -7.58 9.24 4.12
CA ALA A 97 -7.17 9.33 5.52
C ALA A 97 -5.69 9.74 5.71
N ARG A 98 -4.92 9.83 4.65
CA ARG A 98 -3.48 10.13 4.65
C ARG A 98 -2.63 9.13 5.45
N THR A 99 -3.04 7.88 5.45
CA THR A 99 -2.32 6.75 6.08
C THR A 99 -1.29 6.09 5.15
N GLY A 100 -1.08 6.65 3.96
CA GLY A 100 -0.13 6.14 2.96
C GLY A 100 1.33 6.43 3.33
N LEU A 101 2.23 5.57 2.82
CA LEU A 101 3.67 5.58 3.09
C LEU A 101 4.51 6.00 1.87
N SER A 102 3.87 6.37 0.76
CA SER A 102 4.54 6.74 -0.49
C SER A 102 4.51 8.24 -0.82
N GLY A 103 3.84 9.06 0.01
CA GLY A 103 3.66 10.48 -0.27
C GLY A 103 2.59 10.76 -1.33
N GLY A 104 1.68 9.82 -1.58
CA GLY A 104 0.62 9.93 -2.59
C GLY A 104 -0.36 11.08 -2.32
N ALA A 105 -0.66 11.38 -1.05
CA ALA A 105 -1.58 12.44 -0.64
C ALA A 105 -0.92 13.80 -0.36
N LEU A 106 0.40 13.94 -0.56
CA LEU A 106 1.12 15.19 -0.29
C LEU A 106 0.91 16.22 -1.41
N PRO A 107 0.44 17.44 -1.14
CA PRO A 107 0.27 18.51 -2.16
C PRO A 107 1.61 19.18 -2.48
N ILE A 108 2.53 18.47 -3.11
CA ILE A 108 3.91 18.92 -3.36
C ILE A 108 4.02 20.16 -4.25
N HIS A 109 2.95 20.52 -4.93
CA HIS A 109 2.84 21.74 -5.73
C HIS A 109 1.86 22.76 -5.11
N GLY A 110 1.54 22.65 -3.82
CA GLY A 110 0.55 23.52 -3.17
C GLY A 110 -0.86 23.31 -3.74
N GLY A 111 -1.54 24.39 -4.06
CA GLY A 111 -2.87 24.37 -4.68
C GLY A 111 -3.98 23.92 -3.73
N VAL A 112 -4.98 23.24 -4.29
CA VAL A 112 -6.19 22.79 -3.58
C VAL A 112 -6.03 21.32 -3.15
N MET A 113 -6.24 21.04 -1.87
CA MET A 113 -6.48 19.69 -1.41
C MET A 113 -7.97 19.40 -1.31
N ILE A 114 -8.44 18.29 -1.86
CA ILE A 114 -9.82 17.79 -1.71
C ILE A 114 -9.82 16.65 -0.72
N SER A 115 -10.36 16.88 0.48
CA SER A 115 -10.50 15.85 1.52
C SER A 115 -11.80 15.06 1.32
N MET A 116 -11.67 13.74 1.26
CA MET A 116 -12.80 12.82 1.05
C MET A 116 -13.48 12.40 2.37
N GLU A 117 -13.15 13.00 3.51
CA GLU A 117 -13.62 12.60 4.85
C GLU A 117 -15.14 12.66 5.05
N LYS A 118 -15.88 13.42 4.25
CA LYS A 118 -17.35 13.51 4.30
C LYS A 118 -18.07 12.54 3.38
N PHE A 119 -17.35 11.83 2.53
CA PHE A 119 -17.86 10.72 1.74
C PHE A 119 -17.77 9.40 2.55
N ASN A 120 -18.48 9.31 3.66
CA ASN A 120 -18.29 8.27 4.68
C ASN A 120 -19.51 7.35 4.89
N GLN A 121 -20.38 7.23 3.88
CA GLN A 121 -21.61 6.42 3.94
C GLN A 121 -21.40 5.06 3.27
N ILE A 122 -21.83 3.98 3.94
CA ILE A 122 -22.14 2.70 3.29
C ILE A 122 -23.54 2.84 2.69
N LEU A 123 -23.61 2.96 1.37
CA LEU A 123 -24.83 3.33 0.68
C LEU A 123 -25.82 2.16 0.57
N HIS A 124 -25.30 0.96 0.30
CA HIS A 124 -26.13 -0.24 0.12
C HIS A 124 -25.32 -1.52 0.29
N ILE A 125 -25.83 -2.47 1.06
CA ILE A 125 -25.30 -3.85 1.15
C ILE A 125 -26.31 -4.74 0.44
N ASP A 126 -25.93 -5.28 -0.72
CA ASP A 126 -26.73 -6.18 -1.53
C ASP A 126 -26.34 -7.63 -1.20
N THR A 127 -27.13 -8.25 -0.33
CA THR A 127 -26.89 -9.63 0.13
C THR A 127 -27.20 -10.67 -0.94
N ASP A 128 -28.07 -10.37 -1.89
CA ASP A 128 -28.46 -11.29 -2.96
C ASP A 128 -27.39 -11.38 -4.05
N ASN A 129 -26.74 -10.25 -4.35
CA ASN A 129 -25.65 -10.18 -5.33
C ASN A 129 -24.25 -10.24 -4.70
N LEU A 130 -24.14 -10.33 -3.36
CA LEU A 130 -22.90 -10.31 -2.61
C LEU A 130 -22.04 -9.08 -2.99
N GLN A 131 -22.60 -7.89 -2.83
CA GLN A 131 -21.98 -6.63 -3.18
C GLN A 131 -22.23 -5.57 -2.10
N VAL A 132 -21.34 -4.59 -2.04
CA VAL A 132 -21.56 -3.37 -1.25
C VAL A 132 -21.24 -2.15 -2.12
N THR A 133 -22.12 -1.15 -2.07
CA THR A 133 -21.87 0.18 -2.61
C THR A 133 -21.53 1.11 -1.46
N THR A 134 -20.38 1.74 -1.54
CA THR A 134 -19.86 2.60 -0.47
C THR A 134 -19.24 3.88 -1.03
N GLU A 135 -19.16 4.89 -0.19
CA GLU A 135 -18.38 6.10 -0.44
C GLU A 135 -16.90 5.88 -0.07
N PRO A 136 -15.96 6.62 -0.70
CA PRO A 136 -14.52 6.41 -0.55
C PRO A 136 -13.96 6.74 0.84
N GLY A 137 -14.59 7.60 1.64
CA GLY A 137 -14.17 7.99 2.98
C GLY A 137 -14.64 7.05 4.10
N VAL A 138 -15.27 5.91 3.76
CA VAL A 138 -15.59 4.88 4.75
C VAL A 138 -14.31 4.19 5.21
N ILE A 139 -14.15 4.06 6.53
CA ILE A 139 -13.03 3.32 7.14
C ILE A 139 -13.15 1.84 6.78
N THR A 140 -12.06 1.22 6.37
CA THR A 140 -12.03 -0.17 5.90
C THR A 140 -12.60 -1.14 6.93
N GLU A 141 -12.19 -1.05 8.19
CA GLU A 141 -12.70 -1.92 9.27
C GLU A 141 -14.20 -1.72 9.54
N VAL A 142 -14.70 -0.49 9.41
CA VAL A 142 -16.14 -0.19 9.54
C VAL A 142 -16.93 -0.90 8.45
N LEU A 143 -16.47 -0.88 7.21
CA LEU A 143 -17.09 -1.62 6.11
C LEU A 143 -17.03 -3.13 6.35
N GLN A 144 -15.87 -3.65 6.77
CA GLN A 144 -15.70 -5.08 7.08
C GLN A 144 -16.67 -5.54 8.17
N GLN A 145 -16.84 -4.77 9.23
CA GLN A 145 -17.78 -5.08 10.32
C GLN A 145 -19.25 -5.03 9.85
N ALA A 146 -19.58 -4.03 9.03
CA ALA A 146 -20.92 -3.87 8.50
C ALA A 146 -21.33 -5.07 7.61
N VAL A 147 -20.48 -5.50 6.69
CA VAL A 147 -20.77 -6.65 5.82
C VAL A 147 -20.75 -7.97 6.58
N LYS A 148 -19.88 -8.11 7.59
CA LYS A 148 -19.81 -9.28 8.47
C LYS A 148 -21.12 -9.52 9.23
N ALA A 149 -21.81 -8.46 9.63
CA ALA A 149 -23.13 -8.56 10.27
C ALA A 149 -24.18 -9.24 9.39
N HIS A 150 -23.95 -9.31 8.08
CA HIS A 150 -24.77 -10.02 7.09
C HIS A 150 -24.17 -11.38 6.67
N GLY A 151 -23.16 -11.89 7.38
CA GLY A 151 -22.46 -13.14 7.01
C GLY A 151 -21.57 -13.01 5.79
N LEU A 152 -21.22 -11.79 5.40
CA LEU A 152 -20.40 -11.48 4.22
C LEU A 152 -18.99 -11.04 4.63
N PHE A 153 -18.07 -11.10 3.69
CA PHE A 153 -16.65 -10.86 3.90
C PHE A 153 -16.06 -9.97 2.81
N TYR A 154 -15.37 -8.90 3.22
CA TYR A 154 -14.49 -8.08 2.41
C TYR A 154 -13.04 -8.37 2.85
N PRO A 155 -12.28 -9.17 2.11
CA PRO A 155 -10.98 -9.68 2.55
C PRO A 155 -9.84 -8.68 2.67
N PRO A 156 -9.66 -7.67 1.77
CA PRO A 156 -8.52 -6.77 1.87
C PRO A 156 -8.43 -6.12 3.25
N ASP A 157 -7.29 -6.32 3.95
CA ASP A 157 -7.13 -5.90 5.33
C ASP A 157 -5.74 -5.28 5.60
N PRO A 158 -5.43 -4.12 4.98
CA PRO A 158 -4.17 -3.43 5.22
C PRO A 158 -3.94 -3.19 6.71
N ALA A 159 -2.68 -3.06 7.13
CA ALA A 159 -2.33 -2.86 8.54
C ALA A 159 -3.07 -1.66 9.15
N SER A 160 -3.30 -0.61 8.36
CA SER A 160 -4.03 0.61 8.71
C SER A 160 -5.55 0.51 8.65
N LYS A 161 -6.16 -0.67 8.47
CA LYS A 161 -7.61 -0.84 8.26
C LYS A 161 -8.52 -0.14 9.27
N GLY A 162 -8.05 0.08 10.50
CA GLY A 162 -8.78 0.82 11.55
C GLY A 162 -8.86 2.32 11.33
N SER A 163 -8.09 2.87 10.37
CA SER A 163 -8.02 4.31 10.09
C SER A 163 -8.04 4.65 8.60
N CYS A 164 -7.54 3.79 7.72
CA CYS A 164 -7.52 4.04 6.28
C CYS A 164 -8.94 4.02 5.67
N PHE A 165 -9.10 4.77 4.59
CA PHE A 165 -10.36 4.87 3.84
C PHE A 165 -10.36 3.92 2.64
N ILE A 166 -11.52 3.35 2.31
CA ILE A 166 -11.71 2.47 1.15
C ILE A 166 -11.23 3.14 -0.16
N GLY A 167 -11.46 4.44 -0.32
CA GLY A 167 -11.00 5.18 -1.50
C GLY A 167 -9.48 5.24 -1.63
N GLY A 168 -8.76 5.36 -0.50
CA GLY A 168 -7.30 5.24 -0.46
C GLY A 168 -6.84 3.84 -0.82
N ASN A 169 -7.50 2.80 -0.27
CA ASN A 169 -7.18 1.41 -0.62
C ASN A 169 -7.36 1.13 -2.13
N VAL A 170 -8.40 1.72 -2.75
CA VAL A 170 -8.61 1.62 -4.21
C VAL A 170 -7.53 2.39 -4.96
N ALA A 171 -7.18 3.61 -4.52
CA ALA A 171 -6.17 4.44 -5.18
C ALA A 171 -4.78 3.80 -5.17
N GLU A 172 -4.40 3.11 -4.08
CA GLU A 172 -3.11 2.41 -3.93
C GLU A 172 -3.18 0.94 -4.41
N ASN A 173 -4.36 0.38 -4.61
CA ASN A 173 -4.56 -1.08 -4.77
C ASN A 173 -4.02 -1.86 -3.57
N SER A 174 -4.35 -1.43 -2.37
CA SER A 174 -3.83 -1.99 -1.11
C SER A 174 -4.07 -3.50 -0.99
N GLY A 175 -3.10 -4.17 -0.36
CA GLY A 175 -3.14 -5.59 -0.06
C GLY A 175 -3.44 -5.89 1.41
N GLY A 176 -2.50 -6.54 2.08
CA GLY A 176 -2.56 -6.96 3.48
C GLY A 176 -2.46 -8.49 3.65
N PRO A 177 -2.44 -9.00 4.88
CA PRO A 177 -2.21 -10.40 5.20
C PRO A 177 -3.10 -11.42 4.46
N LYS A 178 -4.34 -11.02 4.14
CA LYS A 178 -5.31 -11.90 3.48
C LYS A 178 -5.11 -12.01 1.97
N ALA A 179 -4.24 -11.19 1.37
CA ALA A 179 -4.04 -11.14 -0.08
C ALA A 179 -3.57 -12.50 -0.64
N VAL A 180 -2.79 -13.24 0.11
CA VAL A 180 -2.25 -14.56 -0.26
C VAL A 180 -3.30 -15.58 -0.70
N LYS A 181 -4.50 -15.56 -0.11
CA LYS A 181 -5.62 -16.44 -0.46
C LYS A 181 -6.69 -15.72 -1.29
N TYR A 182 -6.93 -14.46 -0.95
CA TYR A 182 -8.12 -13.75 -1.41
C TYR A 182 -7.84 -12.69 -2.47
N GLY A 183 -6.57 -12.34 -2.70
CA GLY A 183 -6.20 -11.25 -3.60
C GLY A 183 -6.26 -9.88 -2.92
N VAL A 184 -6.00 -8.85 -3.70
CA VAL A 184 -5.87 -7.45 -3.26
C VAL A 184 -7.11 -6.63 -3.62
N THR A 185 -7.13 -5.35 -3.31
CA THR A 185 -8.28 -4.45 -3.52
C THR A 185 -8.83 -4.49 -4.94
N LYS A 186 -7.98 -4.50 -6.00
CA LYS A 186 -8.43 -4.57 -7.41
C LYS A 186 -9.31 -5.77 -7.73
N ASP A 187 -9.11 -6.88 -7.01
CA ASP A 187 -9.86 -8.13 -7.24
C ASP A 187 -11.31 -8.04 -6.75
N TYR A 188 -11.64 -6.99 -5.99
CA TYR A 188 -12.95 -6.75 -5.40
C TYR A 188 -13.72 -5.60 -6.03
N VAL A 189 -13.04 -4.65 -6.71
CA VAL A 189 -13.69 -3.49 -7.30
C VAL A 189 -14.42 -3.89 -8.59
N LEU A 190 -15.75 -3.75 -8.58
CA LEU A 190 -16.61 -4.02 -9.74
C LEU A 190 -16.84 -2.77 -10.59
N ASN A 191 -17.04 -1.62 -9.94
CA ASN A 191 -17.39 -0.38 -10.62
C ASN A 191 -17.04 0.84 -9.76
N LEU A 192 -16.76 1.96 -10.40
CA LEU A 192 -16.42 3.23 -9.75
C LEU A 192 -17.22 4.38 -10.35
N GLU A 193 -17.76 5.25 -9.51
CA GLU A 193 -18.15 6.60 -9.91
C GLU A 193 -16.95 7.52 -9.68
N VAL A 194 -16.59 8.30 -10.69
CA VAL A 194 -15.36 9.11 -10.71
C VAL A 194 -15.66 10.49 -11.27
N VAL A 195 -15.09 11.51 -10.67
CA VAL A 195 -15.04 12.86 -11.24
C VAL A 195 -13.69 13.01 -11.94
N LEU A 196 -13.75 13.29 -13.26
CA LEU A 196 -12.58 13.51 -14.09
C LEU A 196 -11.94 14.88 -13.80
N PRO A 197 -10.67 15.10 -14.11
CA PRO A 197 -10.00 16.39 -13.93
C PRO A 197 -10.70 17.56 -14.63
N THR A 198 -11.43 17.30 -15.70
CA THR A 198 -12.24 18.27 -16.46
C THR A 198 -13.60 18.59 -15.83
N GLY A 199 -14.00 17.81 -14.79
CA GLY A 199 -15.23 18.01 -14.02
C GLY A 199 -16.38 17.06 -14.37
N GLU A 200 -16.29 16.24 -15.43
CA GLU A 200 -17.34 15.28 -15.76
C GLU A 200 -17.40 14.17 -14.73
N ILE A 201 -18.62 13.72 -14.43
CA ILE A 201 -18.91 12.58 -13.55
C ILE A 201 -19.22 11.36 -14.42
N ILE A 202 -18.49 10.28 -14.25
CA ILE A 202 -18.69 9.05 -15.02
C ILE A 202 -18.78 7.82 -14.12
N TRP A 203 -19.43 6.77 -14.63
CA TRP A 203 -19.29 5.41 -14.14
C TRP A 203 -18.34 4.64 -15.07
N THR A 204 -17.41 3.87 -14.52
CA THR A 204 -16.35 3.19 -15.27
C THR A 204 -16.73 1.84 -15.83
N GLY A 205 -17.82 1.25 -15.35
CA GLY A 205 -18.24 -0.10 -15.73
C GLY A 205 -19.69 -0.41 -15.33
N ALA A 206 -19.90 -1.62 -14.85
CA ALA A 206 -21.20 -2.12 -14.37
C ALA A 206 -21.01 -3.00 -13.12
N ASN A 207 -22.07 -3.14 -12.32
CA ASN A 207 -22.07 -3.89 -11.06
C ASN A 207 -22.23 -5.41 -11.32
N VAL A 208 -21.38 -5.99 -12.15
CA VAL A 208 -21.43 -7.40 -12.56
C VAL A 208 -20.04 -8.03 -12.52
N LEU A 209 -19.98 -9.35 -12.30
CA LEU A 209 -18.71 -10.09 -12.25
C LEU A 209 -18.05 -10.30 -13.61
N LYS A 210 -18.85 -10.31 -14.70
CA LYS A 210 -18.33 -10.50 -16.07
C LYS A 210 -18.69 -9.29 -16.92
N ASN A 211 -17.68 -8.53 -17.31
CA ASN A 211 -17.84 -7.37 -18.18
C ASN A 211 -16.74 -7.35 -19.26
N ALA A 212 -17.14 -7.55 -20.50
CA ALA A 212 -16.27 -7.48 -21.67
C ALA A 212 -16.64 -6.28 -22.57
N THR A 213 -17.37 -5.29 -22.06
CA THR A 213 -17.86 -4.15 -22.82
C THR A 213 -16.84 -3.02 -22.80
N GLY A 214 -15.99 -2.97 -23.82
CA GLY A 214 -14.97 -1.91 -23.97
C GLY A 214 -13.72 -2.12 -23.10
N TYR A 215 -12.91 -1.08 -22.99
CA TYR A 215 -11.74 -1.09 -22.11
C TYR A 215 -12.11 -1.08 -20.63
N ASN A 216 -11.34 -1.78 -19.82
CA ASN A 216 -11.57 -1.86 -18.37
C ASN A 216 -11.04 -0.60 -17.66
N LEU A 217 -11.80 0.48 -17.70
CA LEU A 217 -11.46 1.73 -17.02
C LEU A 217 -11.48 1.58 -15.49
N THR A 218 -12.31 0.69 -14.97
CA THR A 218 -12.34 0.40 -13.52
C THR A 218 -10.97 -0.04 -13.03
N GLN A 219 -10.36 -1.03 -13.69
CA GLN A 219 -9.05 -1.54 -13.30
C GLN A 219 -7.90 -0.57 -13.60
N LEU A 220 -8.07 0.34 -14.56
CA LEU A 220 -7.09 1.40 -14.84
C LEU A 220 -7.06 2.46 -13.72
N LEU A 221 -8.20 2.72 -13.10
CA LEU A 221 -8.31 3.69 -12.00
C LEU A 221 -7.89 3.12 -10.64
N VAL A 222 -8.00 1.79 -10.46
CA VAL A 222 -7.46 1.13 -9.26
C VAL A 222 -5.93 1.15 -9.33
N GLY A 223 -5.27 1.62 -8.27
CA GLY A 223 -3.82 1.81 -8.24
C GLY A 223 -3.32 3.03 -9.03
N SER A 224 -4.22 3.97 -9.38
CA SER A 224 -3.84 5.21 -10.08
C SER A 224 -3.40 6.35 -9.14
N GLU A 225 -3.42 6.13 -7.84
CA GLU A 225 -2.96 7.07 -6.81
C GLU A 225 -3.58 8.48 -6.95
N GLY A 226 -4.88 8.53 -7.34
CA GLY A 226 -5.58 9.79 -7.53
C GLY A 226 -5.08 10.67 -8.68
N THR A 227 -4.31 10.12 -9.62
CA THR A 227 -3.76 10.88 -10.76
C THR A 227 -4.69 10.93 -11.97
N LEU A 228 -5.67 10.01 -12.09
CA LEU A 228 -6.56 9.89 -13.24
C LEU A 228 -7.98 10.41 -12.98
N GLY A 229 -8.40 10.50 -11.73
CA GLY A 229 -9.73 10.97 -11.34
C GLY A 229 -9.95 10.88 -9.83
N ILE A 230 -11.00 11.53 -9.33
CA ILE A 230 -11.40 11.47 -7.91
C ILE A 230 -12.58 10.52 -7.77
N ILE A 231 -12.40 9.43 -7.05
CA ILE A 231 -13.42 8.41 -6.81
C ILE A 231 -14.44 8.93 -5.81
N THR A 232 -15.73 8.79 -6.13
CA THR A 232 -16.85 9.25 -5.28
C THR A 232 -17.78 8.13 -4.84
N LYS A 233 -17.87 7.03 -5.59
CA LYS A 233 -18.55 5.80 -5.16
C LYS A 233 -17.78 4.57 -5.62
N ILE A 234 -17.87 3.52 -4.83
CA ILE A 234 -17.16 2.26 -5.05
C ILE A 234 -18.17 1.12 -4.89
N VAL A 235 -18.22 0.24 -5.88
CA VAL A 235 -18.97 -1.01 -5.80
C VAL A 235 -17.98 -2.15 -5.64
N LEU A 236 -18.06 -2.85 -4.51
CA LEU A 236 -17.18 -3.97 -4.17
C LEU A 236 -17.97 -5.29 -4.19
N ARG A 237 -17.38 -6.34 -4.76
CA ARG A 237 -17.86 -7.69 -4.53
C ARG A 237 -17.53 -8.16 -3.13
N LEU A 238 -18.33 -9.06 -2.60
CA LEU A 238 -18.16 -9.69 -1.30
C LEU A 238 -18.09 -11.21 -1.45
N LEU A 239 -17.59 -11.87 -0.42
CA LEU A 239 -17.58 -13.33 -0.30
C LEU A 239 -18.41 -13.74 0.91
N PRO A 240 -18.87 -15.01 1.01
CA PRO A 240 -19.34 -15.56 2.28
C PRO A 240 -18.22 -15.50 3.32
N HIS A 241 -18.56 -15.16 4.57
CA HIS A 241 -17.58 -15.07 5.66
C HIS A 241 -17.17 -16.47 6.13
N PRO A 242 -15.85 -16.83 6.13
CA PRO A 242 -15.39 -18.09 6.70
C PRO A 242 -15.81 -18.23 8.16
N THR A 243 -16.26 -19.43 8.55
CA THR A 243 -16.79 -19.67 9.90
C THR A 243 -15.76 -20.20 10.87
N HIS A 244 -14.66 -20.73 10.37
CA HIS A 244 -13.59 -21.32 11.16
C HIS A 244 -12.23 -20.80 10.69
N ASP A 245 -11.32 -20.62 11.63
CA ASP A 245 -9.92 -20.30 11.39
C ASP A 245 -9.04 -20.92 12.47
N VAL A 246 -7.78 -21.19 12.14
CA VAL A 246 -6.71 -21.57 13.07
C VAL A 246 -5.43 -20.82 12.72
N LEU A 247 -4.61 -20.57 13.72
CA LEU A 247 -3.41 -19.74 13.57
C LEU A 247 -2.21 -20.43 14.21
N PHE A 248 -1.07 -20.41 13.52
CA PHE A 248 0.17 -21.00 13.95
C PHE A 248 1.27 -19.94 13.98
N LEU A 249 2.06 -19.92 15.05
CA LEU A 249 3.33 -19.20 15.07
C LEU A 249 4.46 -20.24 15.05
N VAL A 250 5.24 -20.24 13.99
CA VAL A 250 6.30 -21.21 13.71
C VAL A 250 7.65 -20.52 13.86
N PRO A 251 8.45 -20.87 14.90
CA PRO A 251 9.78 -20.31 15.08
C PRO A 251 10.82 -21.06 14.25
N PHE A 252 11.80 -20.34 13.70
CA PHE A 252 12.92 -20.87 12.93
C PHE A 252 14.25 -20.38 13.50
N PHE A 253 15.25 -21.26 13.47
CA PHE A 253 16.62 -20.95 13.88
C PHE A 253 17.42 -20.16 12.82
N ASP A 254 16.89 -20.10 11.58
CA ASP A 254 17.45 -19.36 10.47
C ASP A 254 16.35 -18.70 9.63
N ALA A 255 16.53 -17.43 9.31
CA ALA A 255 15.54 -16.65 8.56
C ALA A 255 15.37 -17.08 7.10
N ALA A 256 16.45 -17.55 6.46
CA ALA A 256 16.38 -18.07 5.10
C ALA A 256 15.60 -19.40 5.05
N THR A 257 15.73 -20.24 6.08
CA THR A 257 14.95 -21.47 6.25
C THR A 257 13.45 -21.16 6.40
N ALA A 258 13.10 -20.14 7.18
CA ALA A 258 11.71 -19.68 7.28
C ALA A 258 11.15 -19.26 5.90
N CYS A 259 11.90 -18.48 5.14
CA CYS A 259 11.52 -18.08 3.79
C CYS A 259 11.43 -19.29 2.83
N ALA A 260 12.28 -20.32 2.98
CA ALA A 260 12.26 -21.52 2.15
C ALA A 260 11.05 -22.43 2.44
N ALA A 261 10.50 -22.40 3.66
CA ALA A 261 9.29 -23.14 4.01
C ALA A 261 8.04 -22.62 3.26
N VAL A 262 8.00 -21.34 2.91
CA VAL A 262 6.85 -20.70 2.24
C VAL A 262 6.47 -21.45 0.94
N PRO A 263 7.33 -21.55 -0.09
CA PRO A 263 6.97 -22.26 -1.32
C PRO A 263 6.71 -23.76 -1.10
N ALA A 264 7.28 -24.38 -0.07
CA ALA A 264 7.04 -25.79 0.23
C ALA A 264 5.59 -26.03 0.68
N ILE A 265 5.02 -25.15 1.49
CA ILE A 265 3.63 -25.20 1.93
C ILE A 265 2.68 -25.14 0.73
N PHE A 266 2.89 -24.19 -0.20
CA PHE A 266 2.07 -24.08 -1.42
C PHE A 266 2.22 -25.32 -2.33
N LYS A 267 3.43 -25.87 -2.48
CA LYS A 267 3.66 -27.10 -3.27
C LYS A 267 2.93 -28.31 -2.68
N ALA A 268 2.69 -28.34 -1.38
CA ALA A 268 1.88 -29.37 -0.72
C ALA A 268 0.37 -29.19 -0.95
N GLY A 269 -0.05 -28.14 -1.66
CA GLY A 269 -1.46 -27.87 -1.97
C GLY A 269 -2.20 -27.09 -0.89
N ILE A 270 -1.49 -26.56 0.12
CA ILE A 270 -2.06 -25.76 1.20
C ILE A 270 -2.03 -24.29 0.78
N ILE A 271 -3.19 -23.60 0.91
CA ILE A 271 -3.33 -22.15 0.60
C ILE A 271 -3.76 -21.45 1.89
N PRO A 272 -2.80 -20.93 2.67
CA PRO A 272 -3.09 -20.18 3.89
C PRO A 272 -3.90 -18.91 3.62
N SER A 273 -4.76 -18.54 4.55
CA SER A 273 -5.51 -17.27 4.50
C SER A 273 -4.66 -16.07 4.97
N GLY A 274 -3.52 -16.35 5.60
CA GLY A 274 -2.49 -15.39 5.94
C GLY A 274 -1.16 -16.13 6.15
N MET A 275 -0.06 -15.55 5.67
CA MET A 275 1.28 -16.11 5.88
C MET A 275 2.28 -14.96 5.98
N GLU A 276 2.65 -14.65 7.22
CA GLU A 276 3.47 -13.51 7.58
C GLU A 276 4.85 -13.93 8.04
N PHE A 277 5.87 -13.29 7.52
CA PHE A 277 7.26 -13.44 7.97
C PHE A 277 7.61 -12.30 8.93
N MET A 278 8.33 -12.61 10.01
CA MET A 278 8.87 -11.64 10.96
C MET A 278 10.26 -12.08 11.39
N GLU A 279 11.25 -11.22 11.22
CA GLU A 279 12.53 -11.42 11.89
C GLU A 279 12.35 -11.31 13.41
N ARG A 280 13.25 -11.96 14.17
CA ARG A 280 13.21 -11.98 15.64
C ARG A 280 13.12 -10.57 16.24
N ASP A 281 13.94 -9.64 15.75
CA ASP A 281 13.98 -8.27 16.27
C ASP A 281 12.64 -7.55 16.04
N ALA A 282 11.97 -7.77 14.90
CA ALA A 282 10.66 -7.21 14.63
C ALA A 282 9.63 -7.66 15.69
N LEU A 283 9.63 -8.96 16.01
CA LEU A 283 8.71 -9.51 17.01
C LEU A 283 9.05 -9.05 18.44
N LEU A 284 10.33 -8.97 18.79
CA LEU A 284 10.77 -8.45 20.09
C LEU A 284 10.40 -6.98 20.29
N TRP A 285 10.56 -6.15 19.25
CA TRP A 285 10.16 -4.74 19.34
C TRP A 285 8.65 -4.58 19.44
N ALA A 286 7.87 -5.40 18.71
CA ALA A 286 6.42 -5.43 18.86
C ALA A 286 5.97 -5.86 20.27
N LYS A 287 6.61 -6.87 20.87
CA LYS A 287 6.37 -7.27 22.27
C LYS A 287 6.66 -6.14 23.23
N ALA A 288 7.82 -5.50 23.12
CA ALA A 288 8.19 -4.37 23.97
C ALA A 288 7.21 -3.19 23.82
N PHE A 289 6.78 -2.91 22.60
CA PHE A 289 5.84 -1.83 22.29
C PHE A 289 4.43 -2.09 22.84
N THR A 290 3.95 -3.33 22.73
CA THR A 290 2.60 -3.70 23.19
C THR A 290 2.54 -4.10 24.67
N GLY A 291 3.69 -4.43 25.28
CA GLY A 291 3.76 -5.02 26.63
C GLY A 291 3.24 -6.47 26.68
N ASP A 292 3.11 -7.15 25.55
CA ASP A 292 2.63 -8.53 25.50
C ASP A 292 3.77 -9.54 25.76
N GLU A 293 3.68 -10.22 26.91
CA GLU A 293 4.62 -11.26 27.31
C GLU A 293 4.11 -12.69 27.02
N THR A 294 2.92 -12.84 26.45
CA THR A 294 2.29 -14.16 26.26
C THR A 294 2.90 -14.96 25.13
N VAL A 295 3.52 -14.30 24.12
CA VAL A 295 4.15 -14.95 22.98
C VAL A 295 5.62 -15.25 23.28
N PRO A 296 6.05 -16.52 23.30
CA PRO A 296 7.45 -16.88 23.56
C PRO A 296 8.33 -16.57 22.35
N VAL A 297 9.48 -15.94 22.59
CA VAL A 297 10.54 -15.71 21.58
C VAL A 297 11.87 -16.07 22.21
N ALA A 298 12.42 -17.22 21.84
CA ALA A 298 13.70 -17.66 22.37
C ALA A 298 14.89 -16.94 21.72
N ASP A 299 16.03 -16.89 22.43
CA ASP A 299 17.25 -16.25 21.91
C ASP A 299 17.82 -16.98 20.67
N THR A 300 17.51 -18.27 20.53
CA THR A 300 17.91 -19.10 19.39
C THR A 300 17.10 -18.85 18.13
N HIS A 301 15.91 -18.27 18.23
CA HIS A 301 15.05 -18.00 17.07
C HIS A 301 15.58 -16.80 16.28
N GLN A 302 15.63 -16.91 14.95
CA GLN A 302 16.02 -15.82 14.07
C GLN A 302 14.84 -15.24 13.31
N ALA A 303 13.80 -16.03 13.06
CA ALA A 303 12.59 -15.60 12.37
C ALA A 303 11.37 -16.44 12.77
N HIS A 304 10.19 -15.95 12.45
CA HIS A 304 8.91 -16.61 12.68
C HIS A 304 8.03 -16.51 11.44
N LEU A 305 7.26 -17.56 11.18
CA LEU A 305 6.11 -17.51 10.28
C LEU A 305 4.82 -17.52 11.10
N LEU A 306 3.95 -16.57 10.87
CA LEU A 306 2.57 -16.57 11.36
C LEU A 306 1.68 -17.07 10.23
N ILE A 307 1.08 -18.26 10.38
CA ILE A 307 0.32 -18.93 9.33
C ILE A 307 -1.12 -19.11 9.78
N GLU A 308 -2.05 -18.56 9.00
CA GLU A 308 -3.47 -18.73 9.24
C GLU A 308 -4.11 -19.60 8.16
N LEU A 309 -4.94 -20.55 8.60
CA LEU A 309 -5.86 -21.28 7.73
C LEU A 309 -7.29 -20.92 8.10
N ASP A 310 -8.17 -20.75 7.10
CA ASP A 310 -9.59 -20.49 7.31
C ASP A 310 -10.48 -21.28 6.34
N GLY A 311 -11.72 -21.51 6.74
CA GLY A 311 -12.67 -22.29 5.95
C GLY A 311 -14.06 -22.37 6.55
N PHE A 312 -14.89 -23.23 5.97
CA PHE A 312 -16.30 -23.43 6.37
C PHE A 312 -16.54 -24.76 7.10
N ASP A 313 -15.57 -25.68 7.08
CA ASP A 313 -15.63 -27.00 7.70
C ASP A 313 -14.43 -27.20 8.62
N GLN A 314 -14.70 -27.41 9.91
CA GLN A 314 -13.64 -27.52 10.93
C GLN A 314 -12.80 -28.79 10.75
N ASP A 315 -13.43 -29.92 10.38
CA ASP A 315 -12.68 -31.18 10.22
C ASP A 315 -11.75 -31.11 8.99
N GLN A 316 -12.18 -30.43 7.92
CA GLN A 316 -11.31 -30.16 6.77
C GLN A 316 -10.14 -29.26 7.18
N LEU A 317 -10.43 -28.20 7.93
CA LEU A 317 -9.40 -27.26 8.39
C LEU A 317 -8.34 -27.97 9.26
N MET A 318 -8.76 -28.88 10.16
CA MET A 318 -7.82 -29.65 10.97
C MET A 318 -6.97 -30.62 10.13
N ARG A 319 -7.54 -31.24 9.09
CA ARG A 319 -6.74 -32.05 8.15
C ARG A 319 -5.72 -31.23 7.37
N GLU A 320 -6.06 -29.99 6.97
CA GLU A 320 -5.11 -29.06 6.35
C GLU A 320 -4.01 -28.65 7.33
N ALA A 321 -4.35 -28.45 8.61
CA ALA A 321 -3.38 -28.18 9.68
C ALA A 321 -2.41 -29.34 9.88
N GLU A 322 -2.88 -30.60 9.89
CA GLU A 322 -2.02 -31.79 9.97
C GLU A 322 -1.07 -31.87 8.76
N GLN A 323 -1.55 -31.57 7.56
CA GLN A 323 -0.70 -31.50 6.37
C GLN A 323 0.35 -30.39 6.47
N LEU A 324 -0.02 -29.24 7.01
CA LEU A 324 0.90 -28.13 7.27
C LEU A 324 2.01 -28.57 8.23
N PHE A 325 1.68 -29.23 9.33
CA PHE A 325 2.67 -29.76 10.29
C PHE A 325 3.62 -30.73 9.60
N ALA A 326 3.12 -31.67 8.79
CA ALA A 326 3.96 -32.62 8.06
C ALA A 326 4.95 -31.94 7.10
N VAL A 327 4.59 -30.82 6.51
CA VAL A 327 5.52 -29.99 5.69
C VAL A 327 6.56 -29.34 6.59
N LEU A 328 6.12 -28.72 7.69
CA LEU A 328 7.00 -27.98 8.60
C LEU A 328 8.03 -28.88 9.30
N GLU A 329 7.68 -30.14 9.61
CA GLU A 329 8.60 -31.15 10.15
C GLU A 329 9.80 -31.45 9.24
N THR A 330 9.75 -31.10 7.95
CA THR A 330 10.88 -31.21 7.03
C THR A 330 11.90 -30.08 7.15
N PHE A 331 11.61 -29.06 7.97
CA PHE A 331 12.47 -27.92 8.25
C PHE A 331 12.93 -27.92 9.71
N GLU A 332 14.04 -27.27 10.00
CA GLU A 332 14.49 -27.07 11.38
C GLU A 332 13.65 -25.98 12.05
N THR A 333 12.64 -26.38 12.80
CA THR A 333 11.75 -25.51 13.60
C THR A 333 11.83 -25.90 15.08
N ASP A 334 11.48 -24.95 15.96
CA ASP A 334 11.21 -25.22 17.38
C ASP A 334 9.72 -25.50 17.60
N GLU A 335 9.28 -25.58 18.87
CA GLU A 335 7.89 -25.85 19.23
C GLU A 335 6.93 -24.84 18.57
N ILE A 336 5.99 -25.35 17.77
CA ILE A 336 5.01 -24.55 17.04
C ILE A 336 3.88 -24.16 18.00
N LEU A 337 3.62 -22.85 18.16
CA LEU A 337 2.48 -22.36 18.91
C LEU A 337 1.21 -22.47 18.06
N PHE A 338 0.28 -23.30 18.49
CA PHE A 338 -1.06 -23.42 17.92
C PHE A 338 -2.06 -22.56 18.69
N ALA A 339 -2.70 -21.62 18.01
CA ALA A 339 -3.73 -20.75 18.58
C ALA A 339 -5.11 -21.11 17.99
N ASP A 340 -5.97 -21.66 18.82
CA ASP A 340 -7.36 -22.03 18.49
C ASP A 340 -8.39 -21.11 19.16
N THR A 341 -8.03 -20.44 20.24
CA THR A 341 -8.91 -19.50 20.95
C THR A 341 -8.85 -18.10 20.33
N ALA A 342 -9.97 -17.39 20.35
CA ALA A 342 -10.05 -16.01 19.86
C ALA A 342 -9.03 -15.07 20.55
N ALA A 343 -8.74 -15.29 21.84
CA ALA A 343 -7.81 -14.47 22.59
C ALA A 343 -6.35 -14.68 22.11
N GLN A 344 -5.92 -15.92 21.92
CA GLN A 344 -4.58 -16.24 21.41
C GLN A 344 -4.40 -15.72 19.97
N LYS A 345 -5.38 -15.94 19.09
CA LYS A 345 -5.34 -15.42 17.72
C LYS A 345 -5.25 -13.89 17.69
N SER A 346 -6.05 -13.23 18.53
CA SER A 346 -6.03 -11.77 18.63
C SER A 346 -4.68 -11.24 19.13
N ALA A 347 -4.05 -11.90 20.11
CA ALA A 347 -2.73 -11.53 20.60
C ALA A 347 -1.65 -11.63 19.50
N LEU A 348 -1.60 -12.75 18.78
CA LEU A 348 -0.65 -12.96 17.67
C LEU A 348 -0.82 -11.94 16.54
N TRP A 349 -2.07 -11.71 16.10
CA TRP A 349 -2.34 -10.71 15.08
C TRP A 349 -2.07 -9.29 15.55
N ASN A 350 -2.32 -8.98 16.83
CA ASN A 350 -1.99 -7.66 17.39
C ASN A 350 -0.47 -7.42 17.35
N LEU A 351 0.33 -8.39 17.78
CA LEU A 351 1.79 -8.30 17.69
C LEU A 351 2.24 -8.06 16.25
N ARG A 352 1.74 -8.86 15.29
CA ARG A 352 2.13 -8.70 13.87
C ARG A 352 1.76 -7.31 13.33
N ARG A 353 0.56 -6.80 13.62
CA ARG A 353 0.11 -5.48 13.15
C ARG A 353 0.88 -4.32 13.78
N LYS A 354 1.42 -4.51 14.98
CA LYS A 354 2.18 -3.47 15.70
C LYS A 354 3.67 -3.45 15.38
N VAL A 355 4.15 -4.34 14.50
CA VAL A 355 5.56 -4.36 14.10
C VAL A 355 5.98 -3.03 13.47
N GLY A 356 5.22 -2.49 12.51
CA GLY A 356 5.53 -1.21 11.86
C GLY A 356 5.65 -0.05 12.86
N GLU A 357 4.65 0.10 13.76
CA GLU A 357 4.68 1.12 14.81
C GLU A 357 5.85 0.91 15.78
N ALA A 358 6.16 -0.34 16.12
CA ALA A 358 7.27 -0.68 16.99
C ALA A 358 8.63 -0.33 16.37
N VAL A 359 8.81 -0.56 15.07
CA VAL A 359 10.02 -0.18 14.32
C VAL A 359 10.24 1.34 14.37
N LYS A 360 9.20 2.14 14.15
CA LYS A 360 9.23 3.60 14.23
C LYS A 360 9.78 4.13 15.57
N THR A 361 9.58 3.39 16.67
CA THR A 361 10.05 3.80 18.00
C THR A 361 11.55 3.55 18.24
N GLN A 362 12.23 2.79 17.37
CA GLN A 362 13.61 2.39 17.60
C GLN A 362 14.62 3.45 17.16
N SER A 363 14.40 4.09 16.02
CA SER A 363 15.31 5.07 15.42
C SER A 363 14.62 5.72 14.22
N THR A 364 15.24 6.75 13.64
CA THR A 364 14.95 7.15 12.26
C THR A 364 15.13 5.95 11.34
N TYR A 365 14.20 5.73 10.43
CA TYR A 365 14.19 4.55 9.57
C TYR A 365 13.70 4.91 8.15
N LYS A 366 13.95 4.00 7.21
CA LYS A 366 13.32 4.00 5.87
C LYS A 366 12.70 2.63 5.65
N GLU A 367 11.50 2.60 5.11
CA GLU A 367 10.80 1.37 4.77
C GLU A 367 10.66 1.24 3.25
N GLU A 368 11.14 0.11 2.72
CA GLU A 368 11.02 -0.25 1.32
C GLU A 368 10.09 -1.45 1.18
N ASP A 369 9.10 -1.32 0.28
CA ASP A 369 8.01 -2.27 0.07
C ASP A 369 8.32 -3.17 -1.13
N THR A 370 9.22 -4.14 -0.94
CA THR A 370 9.73 -4.99 -2.02
C THR A 370 8.86 -6.22 -2.24
N VAL A 371 8.70 -6.65 -3.51
CA VAL A 371 8.04 -7.91 -3.85
C VAL A 371 8.89 -8.72 -4.81
N VAL A 372 9.03 -10.02 -4.54
CA VAL A 372 9.67 -10.99 -5.44
C VAL A 372 8.81 -12.24 -5.56
N PRO A 373 8.99 -13.07 -6.61
CA PRO A 373 8.41 -14.40 -6.60
C PRO A 373 8.76 -15.12 -5.28
N ARG A 374 7.77 -15.69 -4.60
CA ARG A 374 7.92 -16.18 -3.20
C ARG A 374 9.09 -17.11 -2.94
N PHE A 375 9.54 -17.89 -3.94
CA PHE A 375 10.72 -18.75 -3.81
C PHE A 375 12.05 -17.99 -3.83
N GLN A 376 12.03 -16.69 -4.20
CA GLN A 376 13.19 -15.79 -4.18
C GLN A 376 13.35 -15.02 -2.85
N LEU A 377 12.39 -15.13 -1.92
CA LEU A 377 12.48 -14.45 -0.62
C LEU A 377 13.81 -14.71 0.12
N PRO A 378 14.36 -15.96 0.18
CA PRO A 378 15.65 -16.17 0.83
C PRO A 378 16.78 -15.39 0.16
N ASN A 379 16.77 -15.31 -1.19
CA ASN A 379 17.79 -14.62 -1.96
C ASN A 379 17.72 -13.10 -1.72
N LEU A 380 16.52 -12.53 -1.74
CA LEU A 380 16.30 -11.12 -1.44
C LEU A 380 16.74 -10.77 -0.01
N LEU A 381 16.32 -11.55 0.99
CA LEU A 381 16.69 -11.31 2.39
C LEU A 381 18.22 -11.33 2.58
N ASN A 382 18.90 -12.34 2.02
CA ASN A 382 20.36 -12.43 2.09
C ASN A 382 21.03 -11.22 1.40
N HIS A 383 20.51 -10.77 0.26
CA HIS A 383 21.04 -9.60 -0.44
C HIS A 383 20.87 -8.33 0.41
N VAL A 384 19.70 -8.08 0.97
CA VAL A 384 19.43 -6.94 1.88
C VAL A 384 20.42 -6.92 3.04
N LYS A 385 20.68 -8.08 3.69
CA LYS A 385 21.66 -8.16 4.78
C LYS A 385 23.10 -7.87 4.30
N ALA A 386 23.45 -8.35 3.11
CA ALA A 386 24.76 -8.06 2.51
C ALA A 386 24.95 -6.58 2.16
N VAL A 387 23.91 -5.94 1.60
CA VAL A 387 23.90 -4.48 1.34
C VAL A 387 24.04 -3.72 2.66
N GLY A 388 23.24 -4.05 3.68
CA GLY A 388 23.31 -3.41 4.99
C GLY A 388 24.72 -3.47 5.61
N LYS A 389 25.38 -4.64 5.50
CA LYS A 389 26.76 -4.81 5.96
C LYS A 389 27.76 -3.90 5.21
N ARG A 390 27.57 -3.70 3.88
CA ARG A 390 28.46 -2.84 3.07
C ARG A 390 28.27 -1.36 3.38
N TYR A 391 27.04 -0.92 3.55
CA TYR A 391 26.69 0.48 3.79
C TYR A 391 26.59 0.87 5.28
N GLY A 392 26.78 -0.10 6.19
CA GLY A 392 26.84 0.15 7.63
C GLY A 392 25.48 0.31 8.33
N PHE A 393 24.37 -0.05 7.70
CA PHE A 393 23.07 0.00 8.34
C PHE A 393 22.58 -1.39 8.81
N LYS A 394 21.73 -1.39 9.83
CA LYS A 394 20.93 -2.55 10.23
C LYS A 394 19.58 -2.53 9.52
N SER A 395 19.15 -3.67 8.99
CA SER A 395 17.78 -3.83 8.51
C SER A 395 16.99 -4.80 9.38
N VAL A 396 15.69 -4.54 9.52
CA VAL A 396 14.73 -5.47 10.12
C VAL A 396 13.62 -5.73 9.11
N CYS A 397 13.42 -7.00 8.76
CA CYS A 397 12.49 -7.39 7.72
C CYS A 397 11.30 -8.13 8.31
N TYR A 398 10.13 -7.82 7.79
CA TYR A 398 8.87 -8.52 8.02
C TYR A 398 7.98 -8.34 6.78
N GLY A 399 6.90 -9.08 6.65
CA GLY A 399 5.99 -8.88 5.52
C GLY A 399 5.12 -10.07 5.20
N HIS A 400 4.42 -9.97 4.07
CA HIS A 400 3.45 -10.93 3.58
C HIS A 400 4.17 -12.02 2.77
N ALA A 401 4.80 -12.98 3.48
CA ALA A 401 5.64 -14.01 2.84
C ALA A 401 4.87 -14.85 1.82
N GLY A 402 3.58 -15.07 2.06
CA GLY A 402 2.69 -15.78 1.14
C GLY A 402 2.61 -15.18 -0.25
N ASP A 403 2.81 -13.85 -0.37
CA ASP A 403 2.76 -13.08 -1.61
C ASP A 403 4.16 -12.76 -2.16
N GLY A 404 5.20 -13.04 -1.39
CA GLY A 404 6.57 -12.63 -1.73
C GLY A 404 6.86 -11.17 -1.40
N ASN A 405 6.00 -10.50 -0.66
CA ASN A 405 6.17 -9.12 -0.23
C ASN A 405 6.98 -9.07 1.07
N LEU A 406 8.05 -8.27 1.05
CA LEU A 406 8.96 -8.08 2.17
C LEU A 406 9.16 -6.58 2.43
N HIS A 407 8.70 -6.11 3.58
CA HIS A 407 8.99 -4.78 4.08
C HIS A 407 10.42 -4.76 4.65
N VAL A 408 11.29 -3.99 4.02
CA VAL A 408 12.67 -3.82 4.41
C VAL A 408 12.81 -2.53 5.20
N ASN A 409 12.85 -2.63 6.52
CA ASN A 409 13.05 -1.47 7.38
C ASN A 409 14.53 -1.26 7.62
N ILE A 410 15.06 -0.19 7.06
CA ILE A 410 16.45 0.24 7.21
C ILE A 410 16.53 1.17 8.41
N ILE A 411 17.28 0.77 9.42
CA ILE A 411 17.44 1.51 10.68
C ILE A 411 18.69 2.38 10.58
N ARG A 412 18.54 3.68 10.80
CA ARG A 412 19.64 4.62 10.71
C ARG A 412 20.78 4.29 11.69
N GLY A 413 20.45 3.98 12.94
CA GLY A 413 21.44 3.65 13.96
C GLY A 413 22.51 4.74 14.09
N GLU A 414 23.79 4.34 13.92
CA GLU A 414 24.96 5.21 14.07
C GLU A 414 25.36 5.95 12.77
N LEU A 415 24.60 5.81 11.66
CA LEU A 415 24.91 6.49 10.41
C LEU A 415 24.84 8.02 10.58
N SER A 416 25.85 8.73 10.07
CA SER A 416 25.86 10.18 9.98
C SER A 416 24.76 10.71 9.05
N ASP A 417 24.44 12.01 9.14
CA ASP A 417 23.49 12.66 8.23
C ASP A 417 23.93 12.51 6.76
N ALA A 418 25.22 12.68 6.49
CA ALA A 418 25.77 12.56 5.13
C ALA A 418 25.63 11.12 4.57
N GLU A 419 25.87 10.09 5.38
CA GLU A 419 25.68 8.69 4.97
C GLU A 419 24.19 8.39 4.75
N TRP A 420 23.33 8.90 5.64
CA TRP A 420 21.89 8.73 5.52
C TRP A 420 21.29 9.41 4.28
N GLU A 421 21.74 10.63 3.97
CA GLU A 421 21.19 11.43 2.87
C GLU A 421 21.78 11.05 1.50
N HIS A 422 23.06 10.62 1.44
CA HIS A 422 23.77 10.46 0.17
C HIS A 422 24.16 9.02 -0.16
N GLU A 423 24.44 8.18 0.84
CA GLU A 423 24.81 6.78 0.60
C GLU A 423 23.60 5.83 0.67
N LEU A 424 22.63 6.09 1.56
CA LEU A 424 21.44 5.25 1.66
C LEU A 424 20.64 5.15 0.34
N PRO A 425 20.40 6.22 -0.44
CA PRO A 425 19.72 6.10 -1.74
C PRO A 425 20.41 5.14 -2.72
N LYS A 426 21.76 5.05 -2.67
CA LYS A 426 22.52 4.08 -3.49
C LYS A 426 22.27 2.65 -3.01
N ALA A 427 22.26 2.45 -1.69
CA ALA A 427 21.95 1.14 -1.12
C ALA A 427 20.51 0.67 -1.47
N ILE A 428 19.54 1.58 -1.42
CA ILE A 428 18.15 1.31 -1.83
C ILE A 428 18.10 0.96 -3.32
N THR A 429 18.82 1.70 -4.17
CA THR A 429 18.96 1.38 -5.60
C THR A 429 19.47 -0.04 -5.82
N GLU A 430 20.55 -0.46 -5.11
CA GLU A 430 21.07 -1.83 -5.22
C GLU A 430 20.05 -2.90 -4.77
N ILE A 431 19.27 -2.61 -3.73
CA ILE A 431 18.19 -3.51 -3.28
C ILE A 431 17.13 -3.64 -4.38
N PHE A 432 16.69 -2.53 -4.97
CA PHE A 432 15.69 -2.56 -6.04
C PHE A 432 16.20 -3.19 -7.34
N GLU A 433 17.46 -2.98 -7.71
CA GLU A 433 18.08 -3.67 -8.85
C GLU A 433 18.05 -5.19 -8.66
N GLU A 434 18.34 -5.66 -7.43
CA GLU A 434 18.24 -7.09 -7.13
C GLU A 434 16.80 -7.59 -7.14
N VAL A 435 15.84 -6.83 -6.61
CA VAL A 435 14.40 -7.14 -6.69
C VAL A 435 13.98 -7.35 -8.14
N ILE A 436 14.33 -6.44 -9.03
CA ILE A 436 14.02 -6.54 -10.47
C ILE A 436 14.74 -7.73 -11.11
N ARG A 437 16.02 -7.96 -10.77
CA ARG A 437 16.79 -9.12 -11.27
C ARG A 437 16.16 -10.45 -10.86
N LEU A 438 15.56 -10.52 -9.67
CA LEU A 438 14.83 -11.68 -9.18
C LEU A 438 13.42 -11.84 -9.79
N GLY A 439 12.98 -10.90 -10.64
CA GLY A 439 11.67 -10.91 -11.31
C GLY A 439 10.56 -10.28 -10.48
N GLY A 440 10.91 -9.38 -9.57
CA GLY A 440 10.02 -8.68 -8.67
C GLY A 440 9.62 -7.27 -9.11
N THR A 441 9.10 -6.48 -8.15
CA THR A 441 8.72 -5.07 -8.33
C THR A 441 9.03 -4.25 -7.07
N ILE A 442 9.18 -2.93 -7.25
CA ILE A 442 9.66 -1.99 -6.21
C ILE A 442 8.58 -1.54 -5.22
N SER A 443 7.30 -1.87 -5.45
CA SER A 443 6.23 -1.66 -4.48
C SER A 443 5.19 -2.77 -4.62
N GLY A 444 4.78 -3.35 -3.48
CA GLY A 444 3.76 -4.38 -3.37
C GLY A 444 2.38 -3.81 -3.12
N GLU A 445 2.28 -2.89 -2.15
CA GLU A 445 1.01 -2.35 -1.69
C GLU A 445 1.04 -0.86 -1.28
N HIS A 446 2.25 -0.26 -1.07
CA HIS A 446 2.36 1.14 -0.63
C HIS A 446 2.17 2.15 -1.76
N GLY A 447 2.26 1.74 -3.03
CA GLY A 447 2.25 2.62 -4.18
C GLY A 447 3.61 3.28 -4.45
N ILE A 448 3.64 4.12 -5.45
CA ILE A 448 4.84 4.86 -5.89
C ILE A 448 4.87 6.27 -5.31
N GLY A 449 3.76 6.96 -5.40
CA GLY A 449 3.58 8.31 -4.88
C GLY A 449 4.66 9.29 -5.31
N TYR A 450 5.14 10.05 -4.34
CA TYR A 450 6.27 10.96 -4.47
C TYR A 450 7.61 10.28 -4.16
N VAL A 451 7.63 9.39 -3.18
CA VAL A 451 8.85 8.82 -2.60
C VAL A 451 9.52 7.83 -3.54
N GLN A 452 8.77 6.91 -4.14
CA GLN A 452 9.31 5.83 -4.97
C GLN A 452 9.46 6.22 -6.45
N ARG A 453 8.97 7.40 -6.86
CA ARG A 453 9.04 7.90 -8.24
C ARG A 453 10.45 7.85 -8.86
N PRO A 454 11.53 8.21 -8.16
CA PRO A 454 12.88 8.16 -8.73
C PRO A 454 13.34 6.76 -9.17
N TYR A 455 12.74 5.70 -8.62
CA TYR A 455 13.09 4.31 -8.92
C TYR A 455 12.24 3.68 -10.03
N MET A 456 11.22 4.37 -10.54
CA MET A 456 10.39 3.87 -11.65
C MET A 456 11.18 3.42 -12.89
N PRO A 457 12.29 4.10 -13.29
CA PRO A 457 13.12 3.65 -14.40
C PRO A 457 13.81 2.29 -14.18
N LEU A 458 13.95 1.82 -12.94
CA LEU A 458 14.43 0.46 -12.66
C LEU A 458 13.36 -0.59 -12.96
N ALA A 459 12.09 -0.26 -12.65
CA ALA A 459 10.97 -1.18 -12.82
C ALA A 459 10.48 -1.27 -14.27
N PHE A 460 10.55 -0.18 -15.04
CA PHE A 460 9.97 -0.09 -16.38
C PHE A 460 10.91 0.56 -17.40
N PRO A 461 10.95 0.03 -18.63
CA PRO A 461 11.65 0.71 -19.73
C PRO A 461 10.93 2.02 -20.10
N GLU A 462 11.65 2.98 -20.65
CA GLU A 462 11.15 4.32 -20.99
C GLU A 462 9.90 4.30 -21.88
N VAL A 463 9.80 3.35 -22.81
CA VAL A 463 8.60 3.20 -23.66
C VAL A 463 7.34 2.93 -22.84
N THR A 464 7.45 2.16 -21.76
CA THR A 464 6.31 1.86 -20.85
C THR A 464 5.97 3.08 -19.99
N LEU A 465 6.97 3.79 -19.48
CA LEU A 465 6.77 5.02 -18.71
C LEU A 465 6.11 6.11 -19.57
N ASN A 466 6.52 6.26 -20.84
CA ASN A 466 5.91 7.19 -21.77
C ASN A 466 4.45 6.84 -22.05
N LEU A 467 4.12 5.56 -22.23
CA LEU A 467 2.74 5.14 -22.41
C LEU A 467 1.88 5.48 -21.17
N MET A 468 2.40 5.29 -19.95
CA MET A 468 1.71 5.69 -18.73
C MET A 468 1.49 7.21 -18.66
N ARG A 469 2.48 8.03 -19.03
CA ARG A 469 2.35 9.50 -19.12
C ARG A 469 1.33 9.93 -20.18
N GLU A 470 1.27 9.25 -21.32
CA GLU A 470 0.27 9.51 -22.36
C GLU A 470 -1.15 9.18 -21.86
N ILE A 471 -1.34 8.05 -21.14
CA ILE A 471 -2.62 7.71 -20.50
C ILE A 471 -3.02 8.79 -19.50
N LYS A 472 -2.10 9.24 -18.65
CA LYS A 472 -2.33 10.37 -17.73
C LYS A 472 -2.79 11.61 -18.51
N GLY A 473 -2.14 11.95 -19.63
CA GLY A 473 -2.49 13.08 -20.46
C GLY A 473 -3.88 12.98 -21.11
N VAL A 474 -4.38 11.76 -21.39
CA VAL A 474 -5.75 11.55 -21.87
C VAL A 474 -6.78 11.91 -20.81
N PHE A 475 -6.55 11.52 -19.54
CA PHE A 475 -7.46 11.81 -18.43
C PHE A 475 -7.31 13.25 -17.93
N ASP A 476 -6.08 13.73 -17.87
CA ASP A 476 -5.71 15.02 -17.28
C ASP A 476 -4.81 15.83 -18.23
N PRO A 477 -5.39 16.44 -19.28
CA PRO A 477 -4.60 17.10 -20.33
C PRO A 477 -3.84 18.35 -19.86
N LYS A 478 -4.16 18.90 -18.69
CA LYS A 478 -3.45 20.04 -18.09
C LYS A 478 -2.52 19.63 -16.94
N GLY A 479 -2.52 18.35 -16.55
CA GLY A 479 -1.66 17.84 -15.49
C GLY A 479 -1.95 18.40 -14.11
N ILE A 480 -3.20 18.82 -13.83
CA ILE A 480 -3.55 19.46 -12.57
C ILE A 480 -3.79 18.47 -11.42
N LEU A 481 -4.19 17.23 -11.72
CA LEU A 481 -4.64 16.29 -10.71
C LEU A 481 -3.46 15.47 -10.18
N ASN A 482 -3.23 15.60 -8.89
CA ASN A 482 -2.13 14.98 -8.12
C ASN A 482 -0.76 15.05 -8.83
N PRO A 483 -0.33 16.26 -9.27
CA PRO A 483 0.86 16.41 -10.08
C PRO A 483 2.13 15.99 -9.36
N GLY A 484 3.12 15.47 -10.13
CA GLY A 484 4.42 15.05 -9.60
C GLY A 484 4.38 13.73 -8.81
N LYS A 485 3.35 12.92 -8.98
CA LYS A 485 3.22 11.57 -8.42
C LYS A 485 3.37 10.52 -9.53
N VAL A 486 3.84 9.34 -9.14
CA VAL A 486 4.02 8.13 -9.94
C VAL A 486 5.14 8.25 -10.98
N PHE A 487 5.18 9.29 -11.86
CA PHE A 487 6.20 9.48 -12.92
C PHE A 487 6.47 10.94 -13.22
#